data_3447f864b52025f6c4050652ee34803f
#
_entry.id   3447f864b52025f6c4050652ee34803f
#
_cell.length_a   1.000
_cell.length_b   1.000
_cell.length_c   1.000
_cell.angle_alpha   90.00
_cell.angle_beta   90.00
_cell.angle_gamma   90.00
#
_symmetry.space_group_name_H-M   'P 1'
#
loop_
_entity.id
_entity.type
_entity.pdbx_description
1 polymer ?
#
loop_
_entity_poly.entity_id
_entity_poly.type
_entity_poly.pdbx_seq_one_letter_code
_entity_poly.pdbx_strand_id
1 'polypeptide(L)'
;QCLVGSEMCIRDSYYVRRDWVANFDVPEGKTLDETILEELRTGMYGRCVYHCDNDVVDHQLLAMEMEGEVTVSLSMEMFTADDFRKTHVRLTGGEIDGDERTLRVRRFRGGDERTYDFSDIVGQPFHAGADLHLIGDFIRALRDPGYPFLTTIEDSIESHRICYDAERSRRTGTTIRVDGTK
;
A
#
# COMPACT_ATOMS: atom_id res chain seq x y z
N GLN A 1 -3.73 -9.85 26.31
CA GLN A 1 -2.53 -10.69 26.42
C GLN A 1 -2.30 -11.33 25.07
N CYS A 2 -1.21 -11.01 24.42
CA CYS A 2 -0.75 -11.81 23.30
C CYS A 2 -0.56 -13.22 23.87
N LEU A 3 -1.49 -14.15 23.60
CA LEU A 3 -1.48 -15.53 24.09
C LEU A 3 -0.29 -16.32 23.54
N VAL A 4 0.34 -15.75 22.58
CA VAL A 4 1.60 -16.19 22.04
C VAL A 4 2.56 -15.11 22.47
N GLY A 5 3.42 -15.43 23.41
CA GLY A 5 4.35 -14.44 23.96
C GLY A 5 4.94 -13.60 22.85
N SER A 6 5.25 -12.35 23.15
CA SER A 6 5.81 -11.37 22.21
C SER A 6 6.96 -11.90 21.35
N GLU A 7 7.60 -12.96 21.80
CA GLU A 7 8.65 -13.68 21.10
C GLU A 7 8.15 -14.43 19.85
N MET A 8 6.89 -14.87 19.79
CA MET A 8 6.38 -15.65 18.66
C MET A 8 5.74 -14.77 17.56
N CYS A 9 5.13 -13.63 17.91
CA CYS A 9 4.44 -12.80 16.92
C CYS A 9 5.39 -11.98 16.03
N ILE A 10 6.51 -11.51 16.58
CA ILE A 10 7.44 -10.65 15.84
C ILE A 10 8.73 -11.40 15.54
N ARG A 11 9.30 -12.10 16.51
CA ARG A 11 10.54 -12.84 16.33
C ARG A 11 10.46 -13.83 15.18
N ASP A 12 9.37 -14.61 15.10
CA ASP A 12 9.23 -15.62 14.07
C ASP A 12 8.98 -14.99 12.70
N SER A 13 8.24 -13.89 12.60
CA SER A 13 8.04 -13.17 11.35
C SER A 13 9.34 -12.56 10.83
N TYR A 14 10.12 -11.88 11.67
CA TYR A 14 11.41 -11.31 11.28
C TYR A 14 12.46 -12.38 11.04
N TYR A 15 12.44 -13.45 11.79
CA TYR A 15 13.38 -14.56 11.62
C TYR A 15 13.13 -15.32 10.32
N VAL A 16 11.88 -15.48 9.93
CA VAL A 16 11.48 -16.12 8.67
C VAL A 16 11.72 -15.17 7.47
N ARG A 17 11.48 -13.87 7.65
CA ARG A 17 11.69 -12.84 6.60
C ARG A 17 13.05 -12.17 6.74
N ARG A 18 14.12 -12.95 6.64
CA ARG A 18 15.52 -12.48 6.73
C ARG A 18 15.89 -11.40 5.71
N ASP A 19 15.18 -11.31 4.60
CA ASP A 19 15.32 -10.27 3.60
C ASP A 19 15.13 -8.85 4.18
N TRP A 20 14.26 -8.68 5.18
CA TRP A 20 14.03 -7.39 5.82
C TRP A 20 15.15 -6.96 6.75
N VAL A 21 15.88 -7.92 7.30
CA VAL A 21 16.99 -7.68 8.23
C VAL A 21 18.37 -7.86 7.59
N ALA A 22 18.43 -8.21 6.30
CA ALA A 22 19.67 -8.37 5.55
C ALA A 22 20.51 -7.08 5.48
N ASN A 23 19.89 -5.92 5.73
CA ASN A 23 20.55 -4.61 5.72
C ASN A 23 21.00 -4.14 7.11
N PHE A 24 20.92 -4.97 8.14
CA PHE A 24 21.48 -4.61 9.43
C PHE A 24 23.01 -4.63 9.35
N ASP A 25 23.62 -3.56 9.83
CA ASP A 25 25.06 -3.53 10.06
C ASP A 25 25.41 -4.55 11.13
N VAL A 26 26.18 -5.57 10.75
CA VAL A 26 26.62 -6.62 11.67
C VAL A 26 27.92 -6.16 12.31
N PRO A 27 27.95 -5.89 13.63
CA PRO A 27 29.16 -5.49 14.33
C PRO A 27 30.27 -6.53 14.20
N GLU A 28 31.51 -6.06 14.23
CA GLU A 28 32.70 -6.95 14.19
C GLU A 28 32.63 -7.98 15.34
N GLY A 29 32.79 -9.25 14.98
CA GLY A 29 32.75 -10.37 15.92
C GLY A 29 31.37 -10.91 16.27
N LYS A 30 30.28 -10.37 15.66
CA LYS A 30 28.93 -10.92 15.77
C LYS A 30 28.47 -11.59 14.49
N THR A 31 27.55 -12.53 14.63
CA THR A 31 26.81 -13.07 13.49
C THR A 31 25.55 -12.24 13.20
N LEU A 32 24.99 -12.37 12.00
CA LEU A 32 23.72 -11.75 11.67
C LEU A 32 22.59 -12.17 12.62
N ASP A 33 22.54 -13.47 12.96
CA ASP A 33 21.51 -14.01 13.86
C ASP A 33 21.62 -13.40 15.28
N GLU A 34 22.83 -13.23 15.80
CA GLU A 34 23.06 -12.56 17.10
C GLU A 34 22.62 -11.09 17.05
N THR A 35 22.92 -10.40 15.95
CA THR A 35 22.52 -9.02 15.75
C THR A 35 20.99 -8.89 15.66
N ILE A 36 20.32 -9.76 14.91
CA ILE A 36 18.85 -9.82 14.83
C ILE A 36 18.24 -10.08 16.22
N LEU A 37 18.76 -11.07 16.96
CA LEU A 37 18.24 -11.39 18.29
C LEU A 37 18.43 -10.25 19.29
N GLU A 38 19.51 -9.52 19.20
CA GLU A 38 19.75 -8.34 20.03
C GLU A 38 18.77 -7.22 19.69
N GLU A 39 18.58 -6.92 18.41
CA GLU A 39 17.60 -5.92 17.96
C GLU A 39 16.17 -6.29 18.39
N LEU A 40 15.80 -7.56 18.29
CA LEU A 40 14.48 -8.02 18.74
C LEU A 40 14.30 -7.95 20.27
N ARG A 41 15.39 -7.91 21.06
CA ARG A 41 15.31 -7.77 22.53
C ARG A 41 15.31 -6.33 22.99
N THR A 42 16.00 -5.46 22.30
CA THR A 42 16.30 -4.10 22.76
C THR A 42 15.74 -3.01 21.85
N GLY A 43 15.55 -3.32 20.58
CA GLY A 43 15.11 -2.37 19.55
C GLY A 43 13.60 -2.29 19.41
N MET A 44 13.18 -1.35 18.55
CA MET A 44 11.77 -1.11 18.26
C MET A 44 11.09 -2.30 17.55
N TYR A 45 11.83 -3.07 16.78
CA TYR A 45 11.32 -4.23 16.03
C TYR A 45 10.96 -5.43 16.91
N GLY A 46 11.42 -5.46 18.17
CA GLY A 46 11.06 -6.50 19.14
C GLY A 46 9.75 -6.24 19.88
N ARG A 47 9.07 -5.12 19.62
CA ARG A 47 7.81 -4.75 20.27
C ARG A 47 6.64 -5.51 19.65
N CYS A 48 5.74 -5.98 20.49
CA CYS A 48 4.52 -6.63 20.01
C CYS A 48 3.64 -5.63 19.25
N VAL A 49 3.35 -5.88 17.99
CA VAL A 49 2.54 -4.99 17.12
C VAL A 49 1.11 -4.82 17.63
N TYR A 50 0.59 -5.80 18.42
CA TYR A 50 -0.76 -5.73 18.98
C TYR A 50 -0.82 -5.02 20.35
N HIS A 51 0.33 -4.75 20.98
CA HIS A 51 0.42 -4.16 22.33
C HIS A 51 1.40 -2.99 22.40
N CYS A 52 1.92 -2.54 21.28
CA CYS A 52 2.74 -1.33 21.24
C CYS A 52 1.86 -0.07 21.31
N ASP A 53 2.50 1.07 21.54
CA ASP A 53 1.89 2.39 21.57
C ASP A 53 1.78 3.05 20.19
N ASN A 54 1.74 2.23 19.14
CA ASN A 54 1.57 2.69 17.76
C ASN A 54 0.17 3.28 17.58
N ASP A 55 0.09 4.48 17.02
CA ASP A 55 -1.14 5.22 16.78
C ASP A 55 -1.49 5.36 15.28
N VAL A 56 -0.71 4.73 14.40
CA VAL A 56 -1.04 4.67 12.98
C VAL A 56 -2.12 3.62 12.71
N VAL A 57 -2.83 3.78 11.61
CA VAL A 57 -3.89 2.86 11.20
C VAL A 57 -3.31 1.51 10.83
N ASP A 58 -3.84 0.43 11.39
CA ASP A 58 -3.51 -0.97 11.09
C ASP A 58 -4.67 -1.72 10.41
N HIS A 59 -5.88 -1.20 10.51
CA HIS A 59 -7.06 -1.62 9.76
C HIS A 59 -7.94 -0.41 9.48
N GLN A 60 -8.55 -0.36 8.31
CA GLN A 60 -9.35 0.78 7.88
C GLN A 60 -10.46 0.34 6.95
N LEU A 61 -11.64 0.91 7.16
CA LEU A 61 -12.75 0.89 6.21
C LEU A 61 -13.13 2.33 5.88
N LEU A 62 -13.12 2.67 4.60
CA LEU A 62 -13.51 3.97 4.11
C LEU A 62 -14.58 3.82 3.03
N ALA A 63 -15.65 4.59 3.13
CA ALA A 63 -16.66 4.73 2.10
C ALA A 63 -16.70 6.18 1.63
N MET A 64 -16.69 6.39 0.33
CA MET A 64 -16.70 7.71 -0.29
C MET A 64 -17.74 7.77 -1.40
N GLU A 65 -18.35 8.92 -1.54
CA GLU A 65 -19.15 9.30 -2.70
C GLU A 65 -18.35 10.38 -3.45
N MET A 66 -18.09 10.08 -4.70
CA MET A 66 -17.33 10.97 -5.59
C MET A 66 -18.29 11.74 -6.48
N GLU A 67 -17.77 12.76 -7.17
CA GLU A 67 -18.52 13.49 -8.18
C GLU A 67 -19.08 12.55 -9.26
N GLY A 68 -20.29 12.80 -9.73
CA GLY A 68 -20.98 11.95 -10.72
C GLY A 68 -21.58 10.68 -10.14
N GLU A 69 -21.93 10.67 -8.82
CA GLU A 69 -22.57 9.56 -8.13
C GLU A 69 -21.73 8.26 -8.11
N VAL A 70 -20.43 8.38 -8.24
CA VAL A 70 -19.51 7.23 -8.16
C VAL A 70 -19.24 6.93 -6.69
N THR A 71 -19.46 5.68 -6.27
CA THR A 71 -19.16 5.21 -4.92
C THR A 71 -17.88 4.42 -4.88
N VAL A 72 -17.07 4.66 -3.86
CA VAL A 72 -15.80 3.98 -3.62
C VAL A 72 -15.80 3.41 -2.21
N SER A 73 -15.35 2.17 -2.07
CA SER A 73 -15.03 1.57 -0.78
C SER A 73 -13.58 1.10 -0.76
N LEU A 74 -12.89 1.38 0.33
CA LEU A 74 -11.52 0.92 0.58
C LEU A 74 -11.51 0.15 1.89
N SER A 75 -10.97 -1.06 1.88
CA SER A 75 -10.60 -1.81 3.08
C SER A 75 -9.09 -2.02 3.08
N MET A 76 -8.46 -1.78 4.20
CA MET A 76 -7.04 -2.02 4.41
C MET A 76 -6.85 -2.80 5.71
N GLU A 77 -6.09 -3.89 5.61
CA GLU A 77 -5.77 -4.79 6.71
C GLU A 77 -4.25 -5.02 6.71
N MET A 78 -3.57 -4.70 7.79
CA MET A 78 -2.10 -4.83 7.87
C MET A 78 -1.64 -6.28 8.09
N PHE A 79 -2.40 -7.09 8.84
CA PHE A 79 -1.96 -8.40 9.29
C PHE A 79 -2.62 -9.51 8.47
N THR A 80 -2.26 -9.59 7.19
CA THR A 80 -2.77 -10.58 6.25
C THR A 80 -1.68 -11.56 5.81
N ALA A 81 -2.08 -12.73 5.36
CA ALA A 81 -1.14 -13.73 4.84
C ALA A 81 -0.51 -13.31 3.50
N ASP A 82 -1.27 -12.56 2.70
CA ASP A 82 -0.86 -12.08 1.39
C ASP A 82 -0.68 -10.56 1.43
N ASP A 83 0.40 -10.09 0.81
CA ASP A 83 0.76 -8.67 0.72
C ASP A 83 0.49 -8.18 -0.71
N PHE A 84 -0.74 -7.81 -0.99
CA PHE A 84 -1.14 -7.30 -2.30
C PHE A 84 -2.44 -6.48 -2.23
N ARG A 85 -2.70 -5.73 -3.30
CA ARG A 85 -3.94 -4.95 -3.47
C ARG A 85 -4.89 -5.65 -4.42
N LYS A 86 -6.17 -5.68 -4.06
CA LYS A 86 -7.25 -6.06 -4.98
C LYS A 86 -8.07 -4.82 -5.34
N THR A 87 -8.33 -4.67 -6.62
CA THR A 87 -9.17 -3.59 -7.13
C THR A 87 -10.31 -4.17 -7.94
N HIS A 88 -11.51 -3.71 -7.67
CA HIS A 88 -12.69 -4.06 -8.44
C HIS A 88 -13.41 -2.79 -8.89
N VAL A 89 -13.59 -2.63 -10.21
CA VAL A 89 -14.28 -1.48 -10.79
C VAL A 89 -15.52 -1.95 -11.53
N ARG A 90 -16.69 -1.42 -11.18
CA ARG A 90 -17.94 -1.66 -11.87
C ARG A 90 -18.32 -0.47 -12.73
N LEU A 91 -18.55 -0.72 -13.99
CA LEU A 91 -18.89 0.25 -15.00
C LEU A 91 -20.22 -0.11 -15.65
N THR A 92 -20.84 0.81 -16.35
CA THR A 92 -22.11 0.57 -17.07
C THR A 92 -21.98 -0.48 -18.18
N GLY A 93 -20.83 -0.67 -18.75
CA GLY A 93 -20.55 -1.59 -19.86
C GLY A 93 -19.81 -2.87 -19.47
N GLY A 94 -19.36 -3.00 -18.21
CA GLY A 94 -18.56 -4.14 -17.78
C GLY A 94 -17.98 -3.96 -16.40
N GLU A 95 -17.07 -4.85 -16.05
CA GLU A 95 -16.32 -4.79 -14.79
C GLU A 95 -14.83 -5.11 -15.00
N ILE A 96 -14.02 -4.63 -14.10
CA ILE A 96 -12.57 -4.83 -14.09
C ILE A 96 -12.17 -5.34 -12.72
N ASP A 97 -11.46 -6.46 -12.69
CA ASP A 97 -10.84 -7.04 -11.50
C ASP A 97 -9.32 -7.01 -11.66
N GLY A 98 -8.61 -6.52 -10.65
CA GLY A 98 -7.14 -6.49 -10.65
C GLY A 98 -6.57 -6.86 -9.29
N ASP A 99 -5.39 -7.51 -9.31
CA ASP A 99 -4.66 -7.95 -8.12
C ASP A 99 -3.15 -7.64 -8.17
N GLU A 100 -2.75 -6.60 -8.86
CA GLU A 100 -1.35 -6.22 -9.13
C GLU A 100 -0.60 -7.14 -10.13
N ARG A 101 -1.03 -8.39 -10.31
CA ARG A 101 -0.42 -9.35 -11.26
C ARG A 101 -1.25 -9.51 -12.49
N THR A 102 -2.55 -9.55 -12.30
CA THR A 102 -3.51 -9.77 -13.37
C THR A 102 -4.55 -8.67 -13.41
N LEU A 103 -5.00 -8.35 -14.61
CA LEU A 103 -6.13 -7.47 -14.84
C LEU A 103 -7.13 -8.20 -15.73
N ARG A 104 -8.32 -8.47 -15.20
CA ARG A 104 -9.41 -9.12 -15.93
C ARG A 104 -10.49 -8.09 -16.27
N VAL A 105 -10.76 -7.95 -17.56
CA VAL A 105 -11.79 -7.05 -18.09
C VAL A 105 -12.92 -7.90 -18.65
N ARG A 106 -14.13 -7.71 -18.14
CA ARG A 106 -15.33 -8.42 -18.56
C ARG A 106 -16.38 -7.45 -19.08
N ARG A 107 -16.84 -7.64 -20.31
CA ARG A 107 -17.90 -6.83 -20.91
C ARG A 107 -19.26 -7.49 -20.72
N PHE A 108 -20.28 -6.73 -20.36
CA PHE A 108 -21.64 -7.25 -20.17
C PHE A 108 -22.32 -7.61 -21.50
N ARG A 109 -22.06 -6.83 -22.53
CA ARG A 109 -22.59 -7.09 -23.89
C ARG A 109 -21.52 -7.80 -24.72
N GLY A 110 -21.89 -8.96 -25.27
CA GLY A 110 -20.98 -9.78 -26.09
C GLY A 110 -20.24 -10.86 -25.28
N GLY A 111 -20.19 -10.78 -23.97
CA GLY A 111 -19.56 -11.79 -23.12
C GLY A 111 -18.04 -11.86 -23.25
N ASP A 112 -17.40 -10.85 -23.87
CA ASP A 112 -15.96 -10.81 -24.04
C ASP A 112 -15.27 -10.66 -22.68
N GLU A 113 -14.36 -11.58 -22.39
CA GLU A 113 -13.45 -11.51 -21.26
C GLU A 113 -12.01 -11.48 -21.76
N ARG A 114 -11.21 -10.57 -21.20
CA ARG A 114 -9.78 -10.48 -21.48
C ARG A 114 -9.02 -10.43 -20.17
N THR A 115 -7.97 -11.23 -20.08
CA THR A 115 -7.04 -11.21 -18.96
C THR A 115 -5.69 -10.71 -19.47
N TYR A 116 -5.12 -9.79 -18.74
CA TYR A 116 -3.77 -9.28 -18.94
C TYR A 116 -2.92 -9.77 -17.79
N ASP A 117 -1.75 -10.31 -18.09
CA ASP A 117 -0.79 -10.80 -17.10
C ASP A 117 0.39 -9.83 -17.01
N PHE A 118 0.69 -9.37 -15.80
CA PHE A 118 1.77 -8.44 -15.49
C PHE A 118 2.79 -9.09 -14.54
N SER A 119 2.80 -10.40 -14.39
CA SER A 119 3.67 -11.13 -13.46
C SER A 119 5.15 -10.83 -13.69
N ASP A 120 5.57 -10.60 -14.94
CA ASP A 120 6.94 -10.23 -15.30
C ASP A 120 7.34 -8.85 -14.75
N ILE A 121 6.36 -7.95 -14.54
CA ILE A 121 6.61 -6.60 -14.03
C ILE A 121 6.69 -6.62 -12.50
N VAL A 122 5.84 -7.39 -11.84
CA VAL A 122 5.76 -7.45 -10.36
C VAL A 122 7.07 -7.92 -9.72
N GLY A 123 7.83 -8.77 -10.40
CA GLY A 123 9.14 -9.25 -9.93
C GLY A 123 10.29 -8.24 -10.08
N GLN A 124 10.07 -7.07 -10.66
CA GLN A 124 11.10 -6.07 -10.82
C GLN A 124 11.37 -5.33 -9.50
N PRO A 125 12.66 -4.96 -9.22
CA PRO A 125 12.99 -4.17 -8.05
C PRO A 125 12.37 -2.76 -8.11
N PHE A 126 12.42 -2.04 -6.99
CA PHE A 126 11.93 -0.66 -6.88
C PHE A 126 10.44 -0.53 -7.19
N HIS A 127 9.61 -1.19 -6.36
CA HIS A 127 8.15 -1.19 -6.46
C HIS A 127 7.65 -1.59 -7.87
N ALA A 128 8.13 -2.75 -8.35
CA ALA A 128 7.84 -3.25 -9.70
C ALA A 128 8.27 -2.27 -10.82
N GLY A 129 9.37 -1.56 -10.60
CA GLY A 129 9.90 -0.57 -11.54
C GLY A 129 9.23 0.80 -11.50
N ALA A 130 8.20 1.00 -10.66
CA ALA A 130 7.45 2.26 -10.60
C ALA A 130 8.32 3.45 -10.24
N ASP A 131 9.30 3.29 -9.33
CA ASP A 131 10.20 4.37 -8.93
C ASP A 131 11.07 4.85 -10.11
N LEU A 132 11.54 3.93 -10.93
CA LEU A 132 12.33 4.27 -12.13
C LEU A 132 11.48 4.98 -13.19
N HIS A 133 10.23 4.57 -13.34
CA HIS A 133 9.29 5.24 -14.23
C HIS A 133 8.98 6.66 -13.76
N LEU A 134 8.73 6.86 -12.46
CA LEU A 134 8.48 8.16 -11.85
C LEU A 134 9.65 9.12 -12.08
N ILE A 135 10.89 8.68 -11.80
CA ILE A 135 12.09 9.48 -12.06
C ILE A 135 12.26 9.75 -13.55
N GLY A 136 12.01 8.74 -14.39
CA GLY A 136 12.06 8.88 -15.84
C GLY A 136 11.10 9.93 -16.38
N ASP A 137 9.88 9.97 -15.89
CA ASP A 137 8.86 10.95 -16.25
C ASP A 137 9.25 12.36 -15.80
N PHE A 138 9.76 12.50 -14.59
CA PHE A 138 10.28 13.77 -14.09
C PHE A 138 11.41 14.33 -14.97
N ILE A 139 12.39 13.48 -15.36
CA ILE A 139 13.48 13.88 -16.24
C ILE A 139 12.97 14.27 -17.63
N ARG A 140 11.99 13.56 -18.18
CA ARG A 140 11.37 13.90 -19.47
C ARG A 140 10.69 15.27 -19.40
N ALA A 141 9.93 15.53 -18.36
CA ALA A 141 9.27 16.81 -18.15
C ALA A 141 10.24 17.98 -18.00
N LEU A 142 11.40 17.78 -17.39
CA LEU A 142 12.45 18.79 -17.32
C LEU A 142 13.04 19.12 -18.70
N ARG A 143 13.04 18.16 -19.64
CA ARG A 143 13.58 18.33 -20.99
C ARG A 143 12.56 18.80 -22.01
N ASP A 144 11.30 18.50 -21.78
CA ASP A 144 10.18 18.85 -22.66
C ASP A 144 9.07 19.53 -21.83
N PRO A 145 8.95 20.87 -21.91
CA PRO A 145 7.89 21.61 -21.21
C PRO A 145 6.47 21.22 -21.61
N GLY A 146 6.30 20.53 -22.75
CA GLY A 146 5.00 20.01 -23.20
C GLY A 146 4.71 18.57 -22.77
N TYR A 147 5.62 17.93 -22.01
CA TYR A 147 5.43 16.57 -21.57
C TYR A 147 4.22 16.43 -20.62
N PRO A 148 3.23 15.58 -20.93
CA PRO A 148 2.07 15.41 -20.08
C PRO A 148 2.43 14.54 -18.87
N PHE A 149 2.37 15.10 -17.68
CA PHE A 149 2.44 14.32 -16.45
C PHE A 149 1.20 13.44 -16.29
N LEU A 150 1.40 12.19 -15.89
CA LEU A 150 0.30 11.29 -15.52
C LEU A 150 -0.31 11.67 -14.17
N THR A 151 0.51 12.21 -13.27
CA THR A 151 0.08 12.65 -11.93
C THR A 151 0.72 13.99 -11.64
N THR A 152 -0.08 15.00 -11.35
CA THR A 152 0.37 16.35 -11.00
C THR A 152 0.54 16.51 -9.48
N ILE A 153 1.11 17.63 -9.06
CA ILE A 153 1.17 17.99 -7.65
C ILE A 153 -0.22 18.24 -7.08
N GLU A 154 -1.13 18.77 -7.88
CA GLU A 154 -2.53 19.00 -7.53
C GLU A 154 -3.23 17.69 -7.23
N ASP A 155 -3.06 16.65 -8.05
CA ASP A 155 -3.60 15.32 -7.82
C ASP A 155 -3.05 14.71 -6.51
N SER A 156 -1.76 14.92 -6.23
CA SER A 156 -1.14 14.49 -4.99
C SER A 156 -1.70 15.21 -3.77
N ILE A 157 -1.91 16.52 -3.86
CA ILE A 157 -2.52 17.31 -2.79
C ILE A 157 -3.94 16.85 -2.52
N GLU A 158 -4.73 16.58 -3.56
CA GLU A 158 -6.10 16.07 -3.42
C GLU A 158 -6.11 14.70 -2.71
N SER A 159 -5.24 13.79 -3.09
CA SER A 159 -5.11 12.48 -2.46
C SER A 159 -4.77 12.60 -0.97
N HIS A 160 -3.87 13.50 -0.59
CA HIS A 160 -3.53 13.75 0.81
C HIS A 160 -4.71 14.37 1.58
N ARG A 161 -5.47 15.28 0.98
CA ARG A 161 -6.67 15.87 1.59
C ARG A 161 -7.71 14.79 1.89
N ILE A 162 -7.94 13.85 0.98
CA ILE A 162 -8.83 12.71 1.23
C ILE A 162 -8.38 11.92 2.46
N CYS A 163 -7.09 11.67 2.63
CA CYS A 163 -6.57 10.99 3.81
C CYS A 163 -6.81 11.78 5.11
N TYR A 164 -6.58 13.09 5.10
CA TYR A 164 -6.84 13.96 6.27
C TYR A 164 -8.32 14.03 6.60
N ASP A 165 -9.18 14.12 5.60
CA ASP A 165 -10.62 14.19 5.79
C ASP A 165 -11.19 12.84 6.24
N ALA A 166 -10.63 11.72 5.81
CA ALA A 166 -10.96 10.39 6.32
C ALA A 166 -10.64 10.28 7.83
N GLU A 167 -9.45 10.75 8.26
CA GLU A 167 -9.09 10.78 9.68
C GLU A 167 -10.01 11.73 10.48
N ARG A 168 -10.34 12.87 9.91
CA ARG A 168 -11.30 13.80 10.54
C ARG A 168 -12.69 13.15 10.69
N SER A 169 -13.18 12.45 9.66
CA SER A 169 -14.41 11.68 9.69
C SER A 169 -14.39 10.64 10.82
N ARG A 170 -13.32 9.87 10.90
CA ARG A 170 -13.13 8.86 11.94
C ARG A 170 -13.20 9.46 13.35
N ARG A 171 -12.50 10.57 13.58
CA ARG A 171 -12.44 11.24 14.90
C ARG A 171 -13.75 11.89 15.31
N THR A 172 -14.49 12.44 14.35
CA THR A 172 -15.75 13.14 14.64
C THR A 172 -16.97 12.25 14.54
N GLY A 173 -16.86 11.06 13.93
CA GLY A 173 -18.00 10.18 13.66
C GLY A 173 -18.99 10.77 12.65
N THR A 174 -18.54 11.70 11.79
CA THR A 174 -19.41 12.39 10.83
C THR A 174 -18.90 12.23 9.41
N THR A 175 -19.79 12.31 8.45
CA THR A 175 -19.42 12.42 7.04
C THR A 175 -18.81 13.78 6.77
N ILE A 176 -17.65 13.79 6.12
CA ILE A 176 -16.92 15.00 5.75
C ILE A 176 -17.07 15.24 4.25
N ARG A 177 -17.42 16.47 3.88
CA ARG A 177 -17.33 16.90 2.49
C ARG A 177 -15.90 17.34 2.19
N VAL A 178 -15.30 16.72 1.19
CA VAL A 178 -13.99 17.11 0.66
C VAL A 178 -14.22 18.24 -0.33
N ASP A 179 -13.85 19.47 0.06
CA ASP A 179 -13.96 20.62 -0.85
C ASP A 179 -12.76 20.60 -1.82
N GLY A 180 -13.04 20.47 -3.11
CA GLY A 180 -12.00 20.52 -4.14
C GLY A 180 -11.24 21.85 -4.12
N THR A 181 -9.98 21.83 -4.53
CA THR A 181 -9.25 23.04 -4.90
C THR A 181 -9.89 23.60 -6.16
N LYS A 182 -10.56 24.76 -6.04
CA LYS A 182 -10.97 25.56 -7.22
C LYS A 182 -9.75 26.28 -7.77
#